data_37a76968ebbc26985d6885e5e18e959a
#
_entry.id   37a76968ebbc26985d6885e5e18e959a
#
_cell.length_a   1.000
_cell.length_b   1.000
_cell.length_c   1.000
_cell.angle_alpha   90.00
_cell.angle_beta   90.00
_cell.angle_gamma   90.00
#
_symmetry.space_group_name_H-M   'P 1'
#
loop_
_entity.id
_entity.type
_entity.pdbx_description
1 polymer ?
#
loop_
_entity_poly.entity_id
_entity_poly.type
_entity_poly.pdbx_seq_one_letter_code
_entity_poly.pdbx_strand_id
1 'polypeptide(L)'
;AGDFAWLNRHNSSFNSGDAYYEMVYRNHGGLLLKTDYATAAQTVACTVPGCTHDSADCPAWFPGRYSYYCPFVADGAVYVLNASFFHTDQTWEEYREEYLTPQLDSTDLTPEELEAHYYGLWQQESAAPQMYRLTDDGKTCIDLPAECADYVFDFCDDAALYGMKTSGNNGQNTKAVRVDLTTGVLQSVPLEPTEYFVTCCDGALLTVRYVTDAPLPDDFEQFRAAVQSATVEFDRYDPRTGERRKLIERPYNIADERLSGYLGTHNGKLYFEEREALQDGGYNRGALQEYDPADGSTATVWDAPPTCSLWVYQDTYTNVLPARGSRAEDWLWLYGTDG
;
A
#
# COMPACT_ATOMS: atom_id res chain seq x y z
N ALA A 1 19.59 -11.28 3.82
CA ALA A 1 18.58 -10.26 3.45
C ALA A 1 17.24 -10.87 3.78
N GLY A 2 16.44 -10.17 4.56
CA GLY A 2 15.10 -10.63 4.91
C GLY A 2 14.15 -10.59 3.70
N ASP A 3 12.97 -11.16 3.89
CA ASP A 3 11.92 -11.11 2.89
C ASP A 3 11.35 -9.69 2.78
N PHE A 4 10.77 -9.37 1.62
CA PHE A 4 10.04 -8.12 1.47
C PHE A 4 8.75 -8.17 2.28
N ALA A 5 8.41 -7.04 2.89
CA ALA A 5 7.18 -6.83 3.61
C ALA A 5 6.42 -5.62 3.06
N TRP A 6 5.10 -5.69 3.13
CA TRP A 6 4.21 -4.61 2.72
C TRP A 6 3.87 -3.71 3.91
N LEU A 7 3.90 -2.39 3.69
CA LEU A 7 3.51 -1.38 4.67
C LEU A 7 2.01 -1.10 4.55
N ASN A 8 1.24 -1.44 5.59
CA ASN A 8 -0.19 -1.14 5.62
C ASN A 8 -0.44 0.33 6.02
N ARG A 9 -0.09 1.25 5.13
CA ARG A 9 -0.15 2.70 5.36
C ARG A 9 -1.58 3.19 5.59
N HIS A 10 -2.57 2.61 4.90
CA HIS A 10 -3.98 2.99 5.06
C HIS A 10 -4.52 2.71 6.46
N ASN A 11 -4.05 1.66 7.12
CA ASN A 11 -4.45 1.30 8.47
C ASN A 11 -3.42 1.71 9.53
N SER A 12 -2.32 2.36 9.12
CA SER A 12 -1.23 2.74 10.03
C SER A 12 -0.76 1.57 10.89
N SER A 13 -0.57 0.41 10.27
CA SER A 13 -0.27 -0.85 10.98
C SER A 13 0.72 -1.72 10.23
N PHE A 14 1.31 -2.68 10.95
CA PHE A 14 2.28 -3.62 10.38
C PHE A 14 2.24 -4.97 11.12
N ASN A 15 2.33 -6.04 10.35
CA ASN A 15 2.47 -7.41 10.86
C ASN A 15 3.92 -7.87 10.70
N SER A 16 4.62 -8.08 11.83
CA SER A 16 6.03 -8.54 11.82
C SER A 16 6.16 -10.07 11.82
N GLY A 17 5.05 -10.81 11.80
CA GLY A 17 5.04 -12.27 11.91
C GLY A 17 4.96 -12.77 13.34
N ASP A 18 5.54 -12.09 14.32
CA ASP A 18 5.49 -12.40 15.75
C ASP A 18 4.64 -11.41 16.56
N ALA A 19 4.38 -10.24 16.01
CA ALA A 19 3.58 -9.19 16.62
C ALA A 19 2.86 -8.31 15.57
N TYR A 20 1.79 -7.69 16.02
CA TYR A 20 1.07 -6.66 15.27
C TYR A 20 1.35 -5.29 15.88
N TYR A 21 1.75 -4.35 15.06
CA TYR A 21 1.98 -2.96 15.41
C TYR A 21 0.89 -2.09 14.81
N GLU A 22 0.34 -1.18 15.60
CA GLU A 22 -0.67 -0.22 15.11
C GLU A 22 -0.50 1.15 15.74
N MET A 23 -0.79 2.17 14.96
CA MET A 23 -0.81 3.56 15.43
C MET A 23 -2.23 3.92 15.86
N VAL A 24 -2.42 4.21 17.15
CA VAL A 24 -3.70 4.67 17.69
C VAL A 24 -3.66 6.16 17.88
N TYR A 25 -4.47 6.88 17.12
CA TYR A 25 -4.54 8.34 17.17
C TYR A 25 -5.43 8.83 18.32
N ARG A 26 -4.92 9.80 19.06
CA ARG A 26 -5.60 10.53 20.13
C ARG A 26 -5.56 12.03 19.84
N ASN A 27 -6.22 12.85 20.66
CA ASN A 27 -6.47 14.28 20.40
C ASN A 27 -5.25 15.11 19.94
N HIS A 28 -4.03 14.70 20.21
CA HIS A 28 -2.82 15.50 19.91
C HIS A 28 -1.67 14.66 19.32
N GLY A 29 -1.90 13.41 18.95
CA GLY A 29 -0.86 12.57 18.37
C GLY A 29 -1.22 11.11 18.25
N GLY A 30 -0.29 10.33 17.73
CA GLY A 30 -0.37 8.89 17.60
C GLY A 30 0.45 8.18 18.68
N LEU A 31 -0.08 7.11 19.23
CA LEU A 31 0.61 6.20 20.14
C LEU A 31 0.80 4.85 19.45
N LEU A 32 2.04 4.40 19.32
CA LEU A 32 2.35 3.10 18.75
C LEU A 32 2.11 1.99 19.76
N LEU A 33 1.23 1.06 19.43
CA LEU A 33 0.94 -0.14 20.19
C LEU A 33 1.57 -1.36 19.54
N LYS A 34 1.93 -2.34 20.36
CA LYS A 34 2.39 -3.67 19.97
C LYS A 34 1.47 -4.72 20.58
N THR A 35 0.93 -5.61 19.78
CA THR A 35 0.22 -6.83 20.23
C THR A 35 1.11 -8.04 19.93
N ASP A 36 1.57 -8.71 20.96
CA ASP A 36 2.40 -9.91 20.84
C ASP A 36 1.51 -11.14 20.58
N TYR A 37 1.79 -11.91 19.53
CA TYR A 37 0.94 -13.02 19.13
C TYR A 37 1.03 -14.23 20.07
N ALA A 38 2.19 -14.47 20.68
CA ALA A 38 2.36 -15.62 21.58
C ALA A 38 1.59 -15.47 22.89
N THR A 39 1.44 -14.21 23.36
CA THR A 39 0.79 -13.90 24.64
C THR A 39 -0.57 -13.23 24.51
N ALA A 40 -0.92 -12.77 23.31
CA ALA A 40 -2.05 -11.89 23.01
C ALA A 40 -2.05 -10.59 23.86
N ALA A 41 -0.91 -10.20 24.41
CA ALA A 41 -0.78 -8.99 25.20
C ALA A 41 -0.57 -7.79 24.31
N GLN A 42 -1.38 -6.74 24.52
CA GLN A 42 -1.18 -5.43 23.87
C GLN A 42 -0.48 -4.48 24.86
N THR A 43 0.58 -3.86 24.40
CA THR A 43 1.38 -2.90 25.17
C THR A 43 1.74 -1.70 24.32
N VAL A 44 2.14 -0.60 24.96
CA VAL A 44 2.79 0.50 24.22
C VAL A 44 4.17 0.02 23.74
N ALA A 45 4.52 0.30 22.51
CA ALA A 45 5.82 -0.06 21.91
C ALA A 45 6.95 0.84 22.46
N CYS A 46 7.06 0.92 23.78
CA CYS A 46 8.02 1.72 24.52
C CYS A 46 8.60 0.88 25.66
N THR A 47 9.93 0.81 25.71
CA THR A 47 10.68 0.06 26.73
C THR A 47 11.30 0.96 27.79
N VAL A 48 11.11 2.30 27.71
CA VAL A 48 11.68 3.28 28.64
C VAL A 48 11.04 3.13 30.02
N PRO A 49 11.81 2.81 31.08
CA PRO A 49 11.28 2.65 32.42
C PRO A 49 10.63 3.94 32.97
N GLY A 50 9.40 3.81 33.49
CA GLY A 50 8.66 4.92 34.08
C GLY A 50 8.07 5.93 33.08
N CYS A 51 8.08 5.61 31.78
CA CYS A 51 7.46 6.44 30.77
C CYS A 51 5.94 6.48 30.93
N THR A 52 5.34 7.67 30.86
CA THR A 52 3.88 7.88 30.98
C THR A 52 3.16 7.72 29.64
N HIS A 53 3.87 7.67 28.55
CA HIS A 53 3.38 7.47 27.17
C HIS A 53 2.40 8.56 26.67
N ASP A 54 2.50 9.77 27.15
CA ASP A 54 1.56 10.87 26.90
C ASP A 54 2.24 12.13 26.33
N SER A 55 3.53 12.07 26.05
CA SER A 55 4.31 13.21 25.57
C SER A 55 5.38 12.82 24.55
N ALA A 56 6.00 13.82 23.94
CA ALA A 56 7.06 13.67 22.96
C ALA A 56 8.33 12.98 23.50
N ASP A 57 8.47 12.89 24.82
CA ASP A 57 9.59 12.18 25.49
C ASP A 57 9.45 10.66 25.36
N CYS A 58 8.22 10.17 25.06
CA CYS A 58 8.00 8.76 24.81
C CYS A 58 8.44 8.38 23.37
N PRO A 59 9.28 7.35 23.17
CA PRO A 59 9.66 6.91 21.84
C PRO A 59 8.48 6.44 20.99
N ALA A 60 7.45 5.89 21.61
CA ALA A 60 6.25 5.41 20.94
C ALA A 60 5.16 6.48 20.71
N TRP A 61 5.40 7.71 21.13
CA TRP A 61 4.47 8.83 20.92
C TRP A 61 4.92 9.72 19.75
N PHE A 62 3.99 10.08 18.86
CA PHE A 62 4.22 10.88 17.66
C PHE A 62 3.25 12.05 17.60
N PRO A 63 3.71 13.29 17.41
CA PRO A 63 2.85 14.47 17.41
C PRO A 63 2.05 14.59 16.12
N GLY A 64 0.91 15.31 16.18
CA GLY A 64 0.09 15.65 15.03
C GLY A 64 -1.20 14.82 14.91
N ARG A 65 -2.27 15.51 14.58
CA ARG A 65 -3.61 14.93 14.47
C ARG A 65 -3.86 14.25 13.12
N TYR A 66 -3.19 14.73 12.07
CA TYR A 66 -3.41 14.32 10.68
C TYR A 66 -2.21 13.60 10.07
N SER A 67 -1.20 13.25 10.86
CA SER A 67 0.01 12.60 10.34
C SER A 67 -0.26 11.15 9.94
N TYR A 68 0.32 10.74 8.81
CA TYR A 68 0.25 9.36 8.29
C TYR A 68 1.45 8.56 8.80
N TYR A 69 1.44 8.26 10.09
CA TYR A 69 2.46 7.41 10.69
C TYR A 69 2.21 5.95 10.34
N CYS A 70 3.17 5.32 9.66
CA CYS A 70 3.12 3.90 9.34
C CYS A 70 4.26 3.17 10.06
N PRO A 71 3.97 2.31 11.04
CA PRO A 71 4.99 1.48 11.67
C PRO A 71 5.43 0.37 10.73
N PHE A 72 6.67 -0.10 10.88
CA PHE A 72 7.19 -1.31 10.28
C PHE A 72 8.39 -1.84 11.08
N VAL A 73 8.74 -3.11 10.84
CA VAL A 73 9.89 -3.75 11.49
C VAL A 73 10.86 -4.19 10.40
N ALA A 74 12.13 -3.84 10.59
CA ALA A 74 13.21 -4.20 9.69
C ALA A 74 14.48 -4.48 10.52
N ASP A 75 15.20 -5.56 10.22
CA ASP A 75 16.39 -6.00 10.96
C ASP A 75 16.20 -5.98 12.50
N GLY A 76 15.03 -6.44 12.95
CA GLY A 76 14.68 -6.51 14.37
C GLY A 76 14.43 -5.16 15.05
N ALA A 77 14.50 -4.04 14.34
CA ALA A 77 14.21 -2.70 14.87
C ALA A 77 12.82 -2.21 14.40
N VAL A 78 12.17 -1.43 15.25
CA VAL A 78 10.90 -0.80 14.93
C VAL A 78 11.15 0.57 14.32
N TYR A 79 10.54 0.81 13.18
CA TYR A 79 10.56 2.08 12.48
C TYR A 79 9.15 2.66 12.37
N VAL A 80 9.06 3.97 12.21
CA VAL A 80 7.81 4.67 11.89
C VAL A 80 8.08 5.66 10.77
N LEU A 81 7.47 5.42 9.62
CA LEU A 81 7.50 6.34 8.50
C LEU A 81 6.38 7.38 8.68
N ASN A 82 6.71 8.66 8.58
CA ASN A 82 5.77 9.77 8.46
C ASN A 82 5.90 10.36 7.05
N ALA A 83 4.99 9.97 6.17
CA ALA A 83 4.97 10.46 4.80
C ALA A 83 3.54 10.55 4.30
N SER A 84 3.14 11.65 3.71
CA SER A 84 1.83 11.79 3.08
C SER A 84 1.69 10.87 1.86
N PHE A 85 0.46 10.50 1.53
CA PHE A 85 0.13 9.87 0.24
C PHE A 85 0.11 10.89 -0.90
N PHE A 86 -0.13 12.15 -0.56
CA PHE A 86 -0.21 13.25 -1.50
C PHE A 86 0.75 14.33 -1.05
N HIS A 87 1.73 14.64 -1.87
CA HIS A 87 2.61 15.77 -1.63
C HIS A 87 2.13 16.99 -2.39
N THR A 88 2.21 18.16 -1.76
CA THR A 88 1.91 19.44 -2.40
C THR A 88 3.04 20.44 -2.23
N ASP A 89 3.41 21.10 -3.32
CA ASP A 89 4.32 22.26 -3.32
C ASP A 89 3.55 23.59 -3.22
N GLN A 90 2.22 23.54 -3.11
CA GLN A 90 1.38 24.74 -3.03
C GLN A 90 1.65 25.52 -1.74
N THR A 91 1.58 26.84 -1.83
CA THR A 91 1.47 27.69 -0.65
C THR A 91 0.13 27.45 0.06
N TRP A 92 0.04 27.85 1.35
CA TRP A 92 -1.24 27.73 2.06
C TRP A 92 -2.36 28.49 1.36
N GLU A 93 -2.10 29.65 0.81
CA GLU A 93 -3.06 30.48 0.10
C GLU A 93 -3.61 29.77 -1.15
N GLU A 94 -2.76 29.13 -1.95
CA GLU A 94 -3.16 28.35 -3.13
C GLU A 94 -3.97 27.12 -2.74
N TYR A 95 -3.50 26.37 -1.74
CA TYR A 95 -4.19 25.19 -1.21
C TYR A 95 -5.56 25.54 -0.63
N ARG A 96 -5.63 26.64 0.11
CA ARG A 96 -6.88 27.16 0.69
C ARG A 96 -7.89 27.51 -0.40
N GLU A 97 -7.47 28.19 -1.46
CA GLU A 97 -8.35 28.58 -2.56
C GLU A 97 -8.88 27.36 -3.31
N GLU A 98 -8.04 26.35 -3.54
CA GLU A 98 -8.41 25.17 -4.30
C GLU A 98 -9.28 24.18 -3.50
N TYR A 99 -8.95 23.92 -2.24
CA TYR A 99 -9.58 22.83 -1.49
C TYR A 99 -10.54 23.30 -0.39
N LEU A 100 -10.24 24.40 0.30
CA LEU A 100 -11.08 24.88 1.40
C LEU A 100 -12.23 25.76 0.89
N THR A 101 -11.95 26.74 0.05
CA THR A 101 -12.94 27.74 -0.40
C THR A 101 -14.19 27.10 -1.00
N PRO A 102 -14.11 26.04 -1.83
CA PRO A 102 -15.30 25.36 -2.35
C PRO A 102 -16.15 24.63 -1.31
N GLN A 103 -15.62 24.39 -0.11
CA GLN A 103 -16.30 23.62 0.94
C GLN A 103 -17.05 24.52 1.94
N LEU A 104 -16.83 25.83 1.92
CA LEU A 104 -17.39 26.76 2.92
C LEU A 104 -18.92 26.72 3.04
N ASP A 105 -19.60 26.42 1.93
CA ASP A 105 -21.07 26.37 1.88
C ASP A 105 -21.64 24.94 1.92
N SER A 106 -20.79 23.91 2.04
CA SER A 106 -21.18 22.49 1.89
C SER A 106 -20.99 21.63 3.14
N THR A 107 -20.64 22.24 4.28
CA THR A 107 -20.29 21.52 5.51
C THR A 107 -21.04 22.06 6.72
N ASP A 108 -21.25 21.21 7.74
CA ASP A 108 -21.77 21.58 9.05
C ASP A 108 -20.70 22.14 10.00
N LEU A 109 -19.43 22.19 9.57
CA LEU A 109 -18.33 22.77 10.35
C LEU A 109 -18.37 24.28 10.30
N THR A 110 -17.93 24.92 11.39
CA THR A 110 -17.69 26.36 11.36
C THR A 110 -16.54 26.72 10.43
N PRO A 111 -16.49 27.95 9.88
CA PRO A 111 -15.35 28.35 9.03
C PRO A 111 -13.99 28.17 9.71
N GLU A 112 -13.90 28.43 11.00
CA GLU A 112 -12.67 28.26 11.80
C GLU A 112 -12.26 26.79 11.96
N GLU A 113 -13.24 25.89 12.18
CA GLU A 113 -12.98 24.45 12.26
C GLU A 113 -12.55 23.88 10.90
N LEU A 114 -13.20 24.34 9.84
CA LEU A 114 -12.87 23.95 8.48
C LEU A 114 -11.46 24.43 8.08
N GLU A 115 -11.14 25.70 8.37
CA GLU A 115 -9.81 26.25 8.11
C GLU A 115 -8.72 25.51 8.89
N ALA A 116 -8.95 25.23 10.18
CA ALA A 116 -8.01 24.44 10.99
C ALA A 116 -7.82 23.02 10.45
N HIS A 117 -8.86 22.40 9.93
CA HIS A 117 -8.81 21.08 9.30
C HIS A 117 -7.92 21.09 8.04
N TYR A 118 -8.23 21.97 7.07
CA TYR A 118 -7.48 22.04 5.82
C TYR A 118 -6.05 22.57 6.01
N TYR A 119 -5.83 23.47 6.95
CA TYR A 119 -4.48 23.90 7.32
C TYR A 119 -3.63 22.75 7.86
N GLY A 120 -4.22 21.89 8.71
CA GLY A 120 -3.56 20.69 9.20
C GLY A 120 -3.22 19.66 8.09
N LEU A 121 -4.13 19.49 7.11
CA LEU A 121 -3.86 18.67 5.93
C LEU A 121 -2.72 19.25 5.09
N TRP A 122 -2.78 20.54 4.77
CA TRP A 122 -1.72 21.23 4.04
C TRP A 122 -0.36 21.12 4.71
N GLN A 123 -0.29 21.35 6.02
CA GLN A 123 0.97 21.20 6.78
C GLN A 123 1.56 19.79 6.64
N GLN A 124 0.72 18.80 6.61
CA GLN A 124 1.14 17.42 6.48
C GLN A 124 1.54 17.06 5.04
N GLU A 125 0.80 17.53 4.06
CA GLU A 125 1.06 17.25 2.63
C GLU A 125 2.25 18.05 2.09
N SER A 126 2.56 19.23 2.67
CA SER A 126 3.73 20.04 2.34
C SER A 126 4.98 19.65 3.13
N ALA A 127 4.85 18.82 4.16
CA ALA A 127 5.99 18.42 4.98
C ALA A 127 6.90 17.44 4.24
N ALA A 128 8.20 17.60 4.43
CA ALA A 128 9.16 16.57 4.02
C ALA A 128 8.91 15.26 4.79
N PRO A 129 9.00 14.10 4.14
CA PRO A 129 8.83 12.83 4.81
C PRO A 129 9.95 12.61 5.83
N GLN A 130 9.59 11.94 6.93
CA GLN A 130 10.49 11.61 8.01
C GLN A 130 10.39 10.14 8.36
N MET A 131 11.47 9.54 8.79
CA MET A 131 11.50 8.18 9.31
C MET A 131 12.08 8.20 10.72
N TYR A 132 11.44 7.50 11.63
CA TYR A 132 11.90 7.36 13.01
C TYR A 132 12.31 5.92 13.25
N ARG A 133 13.44 5.72 13.92
CA ARG A 133 13.85 4.43 14.46
C ARG A 133 13.67 4.46 15.96
N LEU A 134 12.91 3.50 16.50
CA LEU A 134 12.76 3.35 17.95
C LEU A 134 13.98 2.61 18.52
N THR A 135 14.41 3.05 19.69
CA THR A 135 15.49 2.45 20.47
C THR A 135 15.03 2.24 21.91
N ASP A 136 15.79 1.50 22.71
CA ASP A 136 15.43 1.19 24.10
C ASP A 136 15.36 2.43 25.00
N ASP A 137 16.02 3.51 24.62
CA ASP A 137 16.14 4.75 25.38
C ASP A 137 15.51 5.96 24.69
N GLY A 138 14.93 5.79 23.49
CA GLY A 138 14.34 6.91 22.78
C GLY A 138 13.91 6.59 21.35
N LYS A 139 13.87 7.60 20.52
CA LYS A 139 13.71 7.50 19.05
C LYS A 139 14.68 8.42 18.34
N THR A 140 15.20 7.95 17.23
CA THR A 140 16.08 8.75 16.36
C THR A 140 15.32 9.08 15.08
N CYS A 141 15.28 10.36 14.70
CA CYS A 141 14.79 10.79 13.40
C CYS A 141 15.87 10.57 12.35
N ILE A 142 15.49 9.99 11.23
CA ILE A 142 16.29 9.85 10.02
C ILE A 142 15.67 10.77 9.00
N ASP A 143 16.39 11.84 8.66
CA ASP A 143 15.92 12.79 7.65
C ASP A 143 15.97 12.13 6.28
N LEU A 144 14.83 12.14 5.59
CA LEU A 144 14.75 11.64 4.22
C LEU A 144 14.97 12.79 3.24
N PRO A 145 15.58 12.53 2.06
CA PRO A 145 15.70 13.52 1.00
C PRO A 145 14.33 14.10 0.63
N ALA A 146 14.28 15.38 0.27
CA ALA A 146 13.04 16.07 -0.08
C ALA A 146 12.31 15.36 -1.25
N GLU A 147 13.08 14.80 -2.18
CA GLU A 147 12.56 14.02 -3.31
C GLU A 147 11.72 12.82 -2.89
N CYS A 148 11.90 12.30 -1.67
CA CYS A 148 11.08 11.22 -1.13
C CYS A 148 9.60 11.60 -0.99
N ALA A 149 9.27 12.89 -0.90
CA ALA A 149 7.89 13.38 -0.84
C ALA A 149 7.07 13.01 -2.10
N ASP A 150 7.74 12.82 -3.22
CA ASP A 150 7.13 12.45 -4.50
C ASP A 150 6.75 10.97 -4.60
N TYR A 151 7.18 10.13 -3.67
CA TYR A 151 7.05 8.68 -3.74
C TYR A 151 6.13 8.13 -2.66
N VAL A 152 5.30 7.17 -3.03
CA VAL A 152 4.51 6.36 -2.10
C VAL A 152 5.32 5.13 -1.72
N PHE A 153 5.70 5.03 -0.44
CA PHE A 153 6.48 3.90 0.08
C PHE A 153 5.55 2.85 0.64
N ASP A 154 5.43 1.73 -0.05
CA ASP A 154 4.51 0.64 0.32
C ASP A 154 5.24 -0.66 0.70
N PHE A 155 6.57 -0.72 0.55
CA PHE A 155 7.32 -1.94 0.81
C PHE A 155 8.62 -1.65 1.57
N CYS A 156 9.07 -2.65 2.34
CA CYS A 156 10.38 -2.64 2.98
C CYS A 156 11.03 -4.02 2.93
N ASP A 157 12.33 -4.06 3.14
CA ASP A 157 13.09 -5.22 3.57
C ASP A 157 13.94 -4.85 4.80
N ASP A 158 14.85 -5.71 5.25
CA ASP A 158 15.71 -5.43 6.41
C ASP A 158 16.62 -4.21 6.26
N ALA A 159 16.84 -3.71 5.05
CA ALA A 159 17.82 -2.68 4.76
C ALA A 159 17.24 -1.39 4.15
N ALA A 160 16.06 -1.47 3.53
CA ALA A 160 15.53 -0.34 2.76
C ALA A 160 14.00 -0.26 2.73
N LEU A 161 13.48 0.96 2.53
CA LEU A 161 12.12 1.22 2.05
C LEU A 161 12.11 1.25 0.52
N TYR A 162 11.00 0.81 -0.06
CA TYR A 162 10.77 0.86 -1.51
C TYR A 162 9.50 1.65 -1.80
N GLY A 163 9.61 2.60 -2.69
CA GLY A 163 8.51 3.49 -3.06
C GLY A 163 8.39 3.68 -4.56
N MET A 164 7.21 4.13 -4.97
CA MET A 164 6.91 4.43 -6.37
C MET A 164 6.27 5.80 -6.51
N LYS A 165 6.57 6.44 -7.66
CA LYS A 165 5.84 7.59 -8.20
C LYS A 165 5.28 7.18 -9.54
N THR A 166 3.95 7.20 -9.66
CA THR A 166 3.26 6.86 -10.90
C THR A 166 2.75 8.11 -11.60
N SER A 167 2.84 8.15 -12.92
CA SER A 167 2.27 9.19 -13.74
C SER A 167 1.83 8.64 -15.10
N GLY A 168 1.12 9.45 -15.90
CA GLY A 168 0.55 9.01 -17.18
C GLY A 168 -0.68 8.11 -17.01
N ASN A 169 -1.17 7.57 -18.12
CA ASN A 169 -2.35 6.74 -18.17
C ASN A 169 -2.09 5.40 -17.46
N ASN A 170 -2.92 5.07 -16.46
CA ASN A 170 -2.79 3.85 -15.65
C ASN A 170 -1.35 3.59 -15.13
N GLY A 171 -0.61 4.65 -14.80
CA GLY A 171 0.75 4.52 -14.28
C GLY A 171 1.79 4.08 -15.32
N GLN A 172 1.55 4.33 -16.62
CA GLN A 172 2.50 3.95 -17.69
C GLN A 172 3.91 4.51 -17.50
N ASN A 173 4.05 5.61 -16.75
CA ASN A 173 5.33 6.25 -16.43
C ASN A 173 5.62 6.11 -14.93
N THR A 174 5.88 4.90 -14.47
CA THR A 174 6.23 4.64 -13.07
C THR A 174 7.74 4.76 -12.87
N LYS A 175 8.12 5.42 -11.78
CA LYS A 175 9.49 5.42 -11.27
C LYS A 175 9.51 4.76 -9.90
N ALA A 176 10.52 3.95 -9.64
CA ALA A 176 10.71 3.34 -8.34
C ALA A 176 12.04 3.74 -7.72
N VAL A 177 12.03 3.79 -6.41
CA VAL A 177 13.20 4.13 -5.58
C VAL A 177 13.28 3.21 -4.38
N ARG A 178 14.50 3.12 -3.84
CA ARG A 178 14.74 2.58 -2.52
C ARG A 178 15.43 3.62 -1.64
N VAL A 179 15.12 3.61 -0.35
CA VAL A 179 15.76 4.45 0.67
C VAL A 179 16.41 3.53 1.69
N ASP A 180 17.71 3.69 1.88
CA ASP A 180 18.47 2.95 2.89
C ASP A 180 18.04 3.35 4.30
N LEU A 181 17.68 2.37 5.14
CA LEU A 181 17.13 2.59 6.48
C LEU A 181 18.16 3.16 7.48
N THR A 182 19.44 3.04 7.19
CA THR A 182 20.52 3.52 8.07
C THR A 182 20.94 4.92 7.72
N THR A 183 21.07 5.20 6.42
CA THR A 183 21.67 6.44 5.91
C THR A 183 20.68 7.43 5.33
N GLY A 184 19.43 7.00 5.05
CA GLY A 184 18.45 7.81 4.34
C GLY A 184 18.76 8.03 2.84
N VAL A 185 19.80 7.40 2.30
CA VAL A 185 20.20 7.59 0.90
C VAL A 185 19.18 7.03 -0.05
N LEU A 186 18.69 7.89 -0.97
CA LEU A 186 17.76 7.55 -2.03
C LEU A 186 18.51 7.00 -3.24
N GLN A 187 18.02 5.91 -3.82
CA GLN A 187 18.55 5.28 -5.02
C GLN A 187 17.40 4.86 -5.95
N SER A 188 17.60 5.02 -7.26
CA SER A 188 16.65 4.53 -8.25
C SER A 188 16.63 3.00 -8.29
N VAL A 189 15.43 2.44 -8.44
CA VAL A 189 15.20 1.00 -8.72
C VAL A 189 14.81 0.88 -10.19
N PRO A 190 15.53 0.07 -11.00
CA PRO A 190 15.19 -0.12 -12.39
C PRO A 190 13.84 -0.82 -12.56
N LEU A 191 12.96 -0.24 -13.38
CA LEU A 191 11.71 -0.83 -13.83
C LEU A 191 11.71 -0.93 -15.35
N GLU A 192 11.02 -1.95 -15.87
CA GLU A 192 10.65 -2.03 -17.27
C GLU A 192 9.56 -0.98 -17.61
N PRO A 193 9.36 -0.62 -18.88
CA PRO A 193 8.27 0.28 -19.26
C PRO A 193 6.92 -0.22 -18.72
N THR A 194 6.11 0.67 -18.19
CA THR A 194 4.79 0.42 -17.59
C THR A 194 4.75 -0.43 -16.32
N GLU A 195 5.92 -0.89 -15.86
CA GLU A 195 6.02 -1.75 -14.68
C GLU A 195 5.81 -0.99 -13.38
N TYR A 196 5.15 -1.63 -12.42
CA TYR A 196 4.99 -1.14 -11.04
C TYR A 196 4.90 -2.30 -10.03
N PHE A 197 5.19 -2.02 -8.76
CA PHE A 197 5.07 -2.98 -7.68
C PHE A 197 3.60 -3.15 -7.29
N VAL A 198 3.21 -4.39 -7.02
CA VAL A 198 1.83 -4.73 -6.63
C VAL A 198 1.77 -5.18 -5.18
N THR A 199 2.64 -6.13 -4.80
CA THR A 199 2.68 -6.73 -3.46
C THR A 199 4.01 -7.48 -3.25
N CYS A 200 4.11 -8.21 -2.15
CA CYS A 200 5.20 -9.16 -1.90
C CYS A 200 4.76 -10.58 -2.30
N CYS A 201 5.67 -11.34 -2.87
CA CYS A 201 5.43 -12.73 -3.25
C CYS A 201 6.74 -13.51 -3.14
N ASP A 202 6.73 -14.58 -2.34
CA ASP A 202 7.85 -15.51 -2.21
C ASP A 202 9.21 -14.80 -1.97
N GLY A 203 9.24 -13.94 -0.92
CA GLY A 203 10.42 -13.21 -0.46
C GLY A 203 10.94 -12.13 -1.43
N ALA A 204 10.18 -11.75 -2.45
CA ALA A 204 10.49 -10.70 -3.43
C ALA A 204 9.28 -9.80 -3.67
N LEU A 205 9.41 -8.82 -4.54
CA LEU A 205 8.27 -8.02 -5.00
C LEU A 205 7.57 -8.71 -6.16
N LEU A 206 6.24 -8.65 -6.17
CA LEU A 206 5.43 -8.93 -7.35
C LEU A 206 5.30 -7.63 -8.13
N THR A 207 5.66 -7.65 -9.40
CA THR A 207 5.46 -6.53 -10.30
C THR A 207 4.48 -6.90 -11.42
N VAL A 208 3.86 -5.88 -12.01
CA VAL A 208 2.98 -6.05 -13.16
C VAL A 208 3.31 -5.00 -14.20
N ARG A 209 3.19 -5.37 -15.49
CA ARG A 209 3.38 -4.45 -16.62
C ARG A 209 2.48 -4.79 -17.80
N TYR A 210 2.23 -3.79 -18.64
CA TYR A 210 1.65 -4.04 -19.95
C TYR A 210 2.75 -4.35 -20.98
N VAL A 211 2.57 -5.43 -21.71
CA VAL A 211 3.45 -5.82 -22.82
C VAL A 211 2.70 -5.59 -24.13
N THR A 212 3.23 -4.72 -24.97
CA THR A 212 2.68 -4.33 -26.27
C THR A 212 3.77 -4.32 -27.32
N ASP A 213 3.40 -4.47 -28.62
CA ASP A 213 4.34 -4.44 -29.74
C ASP A 213 4.98 -3.05 -29.97
N ALA A 214 4.32 -2.01 -29.49
CA ALA A 214 4.79 -0.63 -29.60
C ALA A 214 4.61 0.10 -28.26
N PRO A 215 5.40 1.17 -28.02
CA PRO A 215 5.21 2.00 -26.82
C PRO A 215 3.77 2.52 -26.70
N LEU A 216 3.22 2.50 -25.49
CA LEU A 216 1.89 3.00 -25.23
C LEU A 216 1.88 4.54 -25.38
N PRO A 217 0.87 5.11 -26.06
CA PRO A 217 0.77 6.55 -26.27
C PRO A 217 0.37 7.30 -24.99
N ASP A 218 0.75 8.59 -24.91
CA ASP A 218 0.37 9.48 -23.80
C ASP A 218 -1.07 9.99 -23.93
N ASP A 219 -1.61 10.06 -25.14
CA ASP A 219 -3.01 10.40 -25.37
C ASP A 219 -3.94 9.31 -24.84
N PHE A 220 -4.90 9.68 -23.98
CA PHE A 220 -5.73 8.75 -23.26
C PHE A 220 -6.58 7.83 -24.16
N GLU A 221 -7.18 8.37 -25.22
CA GLU A 221 -8.03 7.57 -26.12
C GLU A 221 -7.17 6.60 -26.97
N GLN A 222 -6.00 7.03 -27.40
CA GLN A 222 -5.05 6.19 -28.12
C GLN A 222 -4.48 5.11 -27.18
N PHE A 223 -4.17 5.47 -25.92
CA PHE A 223 -3.75 4.53 -24.90
C PHE A 223 -4.82 3.45 -24.67
N ARG A 224 -6.09 3.84 -24.47
CA ARG A 224 -7.20 2.89 -24.29
C ARG A 224 -7.36 1.94 -25.47
N ALA A 225 -7.15 2.41 -26.69
CA ALA A 225 -7.21 1.56 -27.87
C ALA A 225 -5.99 0.61 -27.95
N ALA A 226 -4.80 1.10 -27.67
CA ALA A 226 -3.57 0.31 -27.76
C ALA A 226 -3.49 -0.77 -26.68
N VAL A 227 -3.89 -0.46 -25.44
CA VAL A 227 -3.80 -1.39 -24.32
C VAL A 227 -4.75 -2.60 -24.43
N GLN A 228 -5.82 -2.50 -25.24
CA GLN A 228 -6.76 -3.61 -25.43
C GLN A 228 -6.12 -4.85 -26.07
N SER A 229 -5.01 -4.69 -26.79
CA SER A 229 -4.25 -5.80 -27.36
C SER A 229 -3.05 -6.21 -26.49
N ALA A 230 -2.87 -5.57 -25.35
CA ALA A 230 -1.75 -5.84 -24.45
C ALA A 230 -1.90 -7.20 -23.75
N THR A 231 -0.76 -7.74 -23.38
CA THR A 231 -0.65 -8.79 -22.35
C THR A 231 -0.25 -8.12 -21.03
N VAL A 232 -0.88 -8.52 -19.96
CA VAL A 232 -0.50 -8.13 -18.59
C VAL A 232 0.42 -9.22 -18.04
N GLU A 233 1.66 -8.86 -17.81
CA GLU A 233 2.69 -9.77 -17.31
C GLU A 233 2.94 -9.52 -15.82
N PHE A 234 2.99 -10.60 -15.04
CA PHE A 234 3.31 -10.59 -13.63
C PHE A 234 4.67 -11.24 -13.42
N ASP A 235 5.58 -10.47 -12.82
CA ASP A 235 6.95 -10.90 -12.55
C ASP A 235 7.24 -10.93 -11.05
N ARG A 236 8.00 -11.93 -10.62
CA ARG A 236 8.73 -11.88 -9.36
C ARG A 236 9.99 -11.07 -9.58
N TYR A 237 10.19 -10.00 -8.85
CA TYR A 237 11.32 -9.10 -9.00
C TYR A 237 12.02 -8.87 -7.67
N ASP A 238 13.33 -9.12 -7.62
CA ASP A 238 14.18 -8.74 -6.51
C ASP A 238 15.02 -7.50 -6.88
N PRO A 239 14.62 -6.29 -6.43
CA PRO A 239 15.32 -5.06 -6.76
C PRO A 239 16.72 -4.95 -6.15
N ARG A 240 17.08 -5.81 -5.18
CA ARG A 240 18.43 -5.86 -4.57
C ARG A 240 19.47 -6.45 -5.52
N THR A 241 19.05 -7.44 -6.29
CA THR A 241 19.90 -8.19 -7.24
C THR A 241 19.60 -7.83 -8.69
N GLY A 242 18.44 -7.27 -8.97
CA GLY A 242 17.90 -7.08 -10.31
C GLY A 242 17.34 -8.38 -10.92
N GLU A 243 17.27 -9.47 -10.16
CA GLU A 243 16.72 -10.74 -10.63
C GLU A 243 15.23 -10.60 -10.90
N ARG A 244 14.82 -11.03 -12.10
CA ARG A 244 13.43 -11.00 -12.55
C ARG A 244 13.05 -12.36 -13.11
N ARG A 245 11.86 -12.84 -12.73
CA ARG A 245 11.31 -14.10 -13.22
C ARG A 245 9.83 -13.90 -13.53
N LYS A 246 9.48 -14.08 -14.81
CA LYS A 246 8.06 -14.09 -15.21
C LYS A 246 7.33 -15.25 -14.50
N LEU A 247 6.21 -14.92 -13.87
CA LEU A 247 5.33 -15.87 -13.21
C LEU A 247 4.19 -16.27 -14.14
N ILE A 248 3.40 -15.29 -14.58
CA ILE A 248 2.23 -15.52 -15.44
C ILE A 248 2.03 -14.32 -16.35
N GLU A 249 1.43 -14.56 -17.51
CA GLU A 249 0.89 -13.52 -18.38
C GLU A 249 -0.61 -13.76 -18.62
N ARG A 250 -1.37 -12.68 -18.72
CA ARG A 250 -2.82 -12.73 -18.96
C ARG A 250 -3.18 -11.70 -20.03
N PRO A 251 -4.21 -11.98 -20.86
CA PRO A 251 -4.73 -10.95 -21.75
C PRO A 251 -5.19 -9.73 -20.94
N TYR A 252 -5.00 -8.53 -21.49
CA TYR A 252 -5.60 -7.33 -20.92
C TYR A 252 -7.11 -7.50 -20.81
N ASN A 253 -7.67 -7.10 -19.67
CA ASN A 253 -9.11 -7.18 -19.44
C ASN A 253 -9.66 -5.79 -19.15
N ILE A 254 -10.53 -5.27 -20.02
CA ILE A 254 -11.14 -3.95 -19.88
C ILE A 254 -12.02 -3.82 -18.61
N ALA A 255 -12.48 -4.93 -18.06
CA ALA A 255 -13.24 -4.94 -16.80
C ALA A 255 -12.34 -4.76 -15.56
N ASP A 256 -11.03 -4.94 -15.72
CA ASP A 256 -10.02 -4.67 -14.71
C ASP A 256 -8.73 -4.21 -15.38
N GLU A 257 -8.70 -2.95 -15.70
CA GLU A 257 -7.71 -2.33 -16.59
C GLU A 257 -6.24 -2.48 -16.15
N ARG A 258 -5.97 -2.65 -14.85
CA ARG A 258 -4.58 -2.70 -14.35
C ARG A 258 -4.10 -4.12 -14.07
N LEU A 259 -4.93 -4.94 -13.51
CA LEU A 259 -4.51 -6.17 -12.85
C LEU A 259 -5.08 -7.45 -13.50
N SER A 260 -5.90 -7.33 -14.55
CA SER A 260 -6.49 -8.48 -15.26
C SER A 260 -7.12 -9.55 -14.35
N GLY A 261 -7.90 -9.06 -13.35
CA GLY A 261 -8.58 -9.91 -12.38
C GLY A 261 -7.74 -10.32 -11.18
N TYR A 262 -6.50 -9.85 -11.05
CA TYR A 262 -5.68 -10.14 -9.87
C TYR A 262 -6.30 -9.59 -8.59
N LEU A 263 -6.37 -10.42 -7.56
CA LEU A 263 -6.96 -10.10 -6.27
C LEU A 263 -5.93 -10.03 -5.13
N GLY A 264 -4.84 -10.77 -5.24
CA GLY A 264 -3.82 -10.83 -4.20
C GLY A 264 -2.97 -12.09 -4.25
N THR A 265 -2.06 -12.21 -3.29
CA THR A 265 -1.23 -13.40 -3.04
C THR A 265 -1.56 -14.01 -1.69
N HIS A 266 -1.41 -15.32 -1.59
CA HIS A 266 -1.49 -16.05 -0.33
C HIS A 266 -0.62 -17.31 -0.42
N ASN A 267 0.25 -17.55 0.55
CA ASN A 267 1.17 -18.69 0.60
C ASN A 267 1.97 -18.88 -0.71
N GLY A 268 2.50 -17.78 -1.25
CA GLY A 268 3.28 -17.78 -2.50
C GLY A 268 2.48 -18.01 -3.78
N LYS A 269 1.15 -18.16 -3.69
CA LYS A 269 0.25 -18.33 -4.84
C LYS A 269 -0.44 -17.04 -5.20
N LEU A 270 -0.83 -16.90 -6.46
CA LEU A 270 -1.56 -15.73 -6.98
C LEU A 270 -3.03 -16.09 -7.19
N TYR A 271 -3.91 -15.17 -6.83
CA TYR A 271 -5.36 -15.35 -6.95
C TYR A 271 -5.93 -14.38 -7.96
N PHE A 272 -6.74 -14.90 -8.87
CA PHE A 272 -7.39 -14.15 -9.93
C PHE A 272 -8.89 -14.41 -9.94
N GLU A 273 -9.68 -13.35 -10.12
CA GLU A 273 -11.10 -13.44 -10.41
C GLU A 273 -11.30 -13.30 -11.92
N GLU A 274 -12.02 -14.24 -12.52
CA GLU A 274 -12.45 -14.07 -13.89
C GLU A 274 -13.50 -12.95 -13.96
N ARG A 275 -13.35 -12.06 -14.93
CA ARG A 275 -14.27 -10.94 -15.16
C ARG A 275 -14.64 -10.85 -16.62
N GLU A 276 -15.93 -10.78 -16.88
CA GLU A 276 -16.49 -10.57 -18.22
C GLU A 276 -17.07 -9.16 -18.29
N ALA A 277 -16.53 -8.34 -19.20
CA ALA A 277 -17.01 -6.97 -19.39
C ALA A 277 -18.43 -6.95 -19.96
N LEU A 278 -19.27 -6.07 -19.41
CA LEU A 278 -20.63 -5.82 -19.88
C LEU A 278 -20.68 -4.57 -20.77
N GLN A 279 -21.70 -4.49 -21.62
CA GLN A 279 -21.88 -3.37 -22.57
C GLN A 279 -22.14 -2.02 -21.87
N ASP A 280 -22.64 -2.04 -20.64
CA ASP A 280 -22.94 -0.86 -19.82
C ASP A 280 -21.75 -0.37 -19.00
N GLY A 281 -20.57 -0.96 -19.19
CA GLY A 281 -19.33 -0.61 -18.46
C GLY A 281 -19.17 -1.35 -17.12
N GLY A 282 -20.12 -2.22 -16.76
CA GLY A 282 -19.97 -3.15 -15.64
C GLY A 282 -19.22 -4.43 -16.04
N TYR A 283 -19.18 -5.38 -15.11
CA TYR A 283 -18.65 -6.72 -15.38
C TYR A 283 -19.41 -7.79 -14.59
N ASN A 284 -19.50 -8.97 -15.19
CA ASN A 284 -19.86 -10.19 -14.48
C ASN A 284 -18.60 -10.76 -13.81
N ARG A 285 -18.80 -11.29 -12.61
CA ARG A 285 -17.76 -12.03 -11.88
C ARG A 285 -17.88 -13.51 -12.21
N GLY A 286 -16.74 -14.14 -12.34
CA GLY A 286 -16.61 -15.56 -12.56
C GLY A 286 -15.91 -16.27 -11.42
N ALA A 287 -15.24 -17.36 -11.74
CA ALA A 287 -14.55 -18.20 -10.78
C ALA A 287 -13.34 -17.51 -10.17
N LEU A 288 -13.05 -17.87 -8.92
CA LEU A 288 -11.75 -17.60 -8.29
C LEU A 288 -10.75 -18.68 -8.74
N GLN A 289 -9.68 -18.22 -9.37
CA GLN A 289 -8.57 -19.05 -9.82
C GLN A 289 -7.37 -18.87 -8.89
N GLU A 290 -6.77 -19.96 -8.48
CA GLU A 290 -5.48 -20.02 -7.83
C GLU A 290 -4.42 -20.39 -8.86
N TYR A 291 -3.37 -19.62 -8.97
CA TYR A 291 -2.19 -19.93 -9.77
C TYR A 291 -0.99 -20.20 -8.86
N ASP A 292 -0.36 -21.37 -9.04
CA ASP A 292 0.87 -21.76 -8.34
C ASP A 292 2.09 -21.47 -9.23
N PRO A 293 2.93 -20.46 -8.89
CA PRO A 293 4.12 -20.15 -9.69
C PRO A 293 5.24 -21.18 -9.57
N ALA A 294 5.15 -22.13 -8.65
CA ALA A 294 6.17 -23.16 -8.48
C ALA A 294 6.11 -24.22 -9.60
N ASP A 295 4.91 -24.55 -10.07
CA ASP A 295 4.72 -25.54 -11.14
C ASP A 295 3.92 -25.03 -12.34
N GLY A 296 3.44 -23.78 -12.28
CA GLY A 296 2.63 -23.14 -13.33
C GLY A 296 1.20 -23.65 -13.41
N SER A 297 0.74 -24.41 -12.42
CA SER A 297 -0.64 -24.93 -12.40
C SER A 297 -1.67 -23.85 -12.06
N THR A 298 -2.88 -24.02 -12.59
CA THR A 298 -4.04 -23.20 -12.24
C THR A 298 -5.18 -24.10 -11.78
N ALA A 299 -5.81 -23.74 -10.67
CA ALA A 299 -6.96 -24.44 -10.13
C ALA A 299 -8.12 -23.49 -9.87
N THR A 300 -9.35 -23.90 -10.19
CA THR A 300 -10.54 -23.20 -9.72
C THR A 300 -10.77 -23.58 -8.26
N VAL A 301 -10.65 -22.60 -7.36
CA VAL A 301 -10.86 -22.83 -5.92
C VAL A 301 -12.28 -22.50 -5.49
N TRP A 302 -12.98 -21.65 -6.24
CA TRP A 302 -14.35 -21.32 -5.94
C TRP A 302 -15.05 -20.62 -7.11
N ASP A 303 -16.33 -20.97 -7.33
CA ASP A 303 -17.22 -20.29 -8.26
C ASP A 303 -17.96 -19.18 -7.51
N ALA A 304 -17.48 -17.94 -7.65
CA ALA A 304 -18.05 -16.81 -6.95
C ALA A 304 -19.47 -16.50 -7.44
N PRO A 305 -20.45 -16.33 -6.53
CA PRO A 305 -21.75 -15.79 -6.91
C PRO A 305 -21.56 -14.38 -7.49
N PRO A 306 -22.32 -13.97 -8.50
CA PRO A 306 -22.18 -12.66 -9.16
C PRO A 306 -22.28 -11.45 -8.22
N THR A 307 -22.84 -11.64 -7.02
CA THR A 307 -23.11 -10.59 -6.03
C THR A 307 -22.03 -10.43 -4.95
N CYS A 308 -20.96 -11.24 -4.97
CA CYS A 308 -19.89 -11.18 -3.96
C CYS A 308 -18.70 -10.35 -4.40
N SER A 309 -18.05 -9.68 -3.45
CA SER A 309 -16.72 -9.08 -3.61
C SER A 309 -15.68 -9.96 -2.95
N LEU A 310 -14.63 -10.30 -3.70
CA LEU A 310 -13.51 -11.09 -3.21
C LEU A 310 -12.32 -10.16 -2.90
N TRP A 311 -11.68 -10.39 -1.76
CA TRP A 311 -10.46 -9.70 -1.37
C TRP A 311 -9.48 -10.72 -0.83
N VAL A 312 -8.29 -10.79 -1.40
CA VAL A 312 -7.19 -11.60 -0.89
C VAL A 312 -6.22 -10.65 -0.21
N TYR A 313 -6.10 -10.78 1.10
CA TYR A 313 -5.13 -10.02 1.88
C TYR A 313 -3.91 -10.90 2.14
N GLN A 314 -2.76 -10.31 1.94
CA GLN A 314 -1.42 -10.85 2.15
C GLN A 314 -1.38 -11.91 3.25
N ASP A 315 -1.17 -13.14 2.87
CA ASP A 315 -0.89 -14.31 3.69
C ASP A 315 -1.80 -14.56 4.91
N THR A 316 -2.84 -13.74 5.14
CA THR A 316 -3.65 -13.85 6.35
C THR A 316 -5.08 -14.31 6.13
N TYR A 317 -5.80 -13.78 5.16
CA TYR A 317 -7.18 -14.25 4.92
C TYR A 317 -7.78 -13.71 3.62
N THR A 318 -8.79 -14.41 3.12
CA THR A 318 -9.63 -13.97 2.02
C THR A 318 -10.99 -13.59 2.56
N ASN A 319 -11.42 -12.35 2.32
CA ASN A 319 -12.75 -11.88 2.65
C ASN A 319 -13.65 -11.89 1.42
N VAL A 320 -14.82 -12.46 1.59
CA VAL A 320 -15.92 -12.31 0.63
C VAL A 320 -16.92 -11.35 1.24
N LEU A 321 -17.03 -10.16 0.68
CA LEU A 321 -18.03 -9.18 1.11
C LEU A 321 -19.26 -9.30 0.21
N PRO A 322 -20.47 -9.32 0.78
CA PRO A 322 -21.68 -9.28 -0.03
C PRO A 322 -21.75 -7.96 -0.79
N ALA A 323 -22.31 -8.01 -2.00
CA ALA A 323 -22.61 -6.80 -2.74
C ALA A 323 -23.53 -5.88 -1.92
N ARG A 324 -23.45 -4.58 -2.18
CA ARG A 324 -24.25 -3.57 -1.47
C ARG A 324 -25.75 -3.92 -1.57
N GLY A 325 -26.39 -4.22 -0.43
CA GLY A 325 -27.81 -4.60 -0.33
C GLY A 325 -28.05 -6.11 -0.19
N SER A 326 -27.01 -6.96 -0.17
CA SER A 326 -27.16 -8.38 0.15
C SER A 326 -27.36 -8.61 1.65
N ARG A 327 -27.88 -9.80 2.00
CA ARG A 327 -28.18 -10.14 3.40
C ARG A 327 -26.92 -10.60 4.14
N ALA A 328 -26.92 -10.50 5.47
CA ALA A 328 -25.78 -10.89 6.30
C ALA A 328 -25.41 -12.39 6.18
N GLU A 329 -26.38 -13.23 5.85
CA GLU A 329 -26.20 -14.67 5.60
C GLU A 329 -25.45 -15.01 4.30
N ASP A 330 -25.24 -14.02 3.42
CA ASP A 330 -24.50 -14.19 2.17
C ASP A 330 -22.98 -14.01 2.36
N TRP A 331 -22.49 -13.88 3.60
CA TRP A 331 -21.07 -13.71 3.90
C TRP A 331 -20.37 -15.07 3.93
N LEU A 332 -19.32 -15.20 3.12
CA LEU A 332 -18.37 -16.30 3.20
C LEU A 332 -17.02 -15.77 3.67
N TRP A 333 -16.54 -16.31 4.78
CA TRP A 333 -15.21 -16.04 5.30
C TRP A 333 -14.31 -17.20 4.90
N LEU A 334 -13.31 -16.93 4.05
CA LEU A 334 -12.26 -17.88 3.74
C LEU A 334 -11.05 -17.52 4.62
N TYR A 335 -10.81 -18.35 5.61
CA TYR A 335 -9.58 -18.25 6.38
C TYR A 335 -8.53 -19.08 5.66
N GLY A 336 -7.38 -18.48 5.36
CA GLY A 336 -6.19 -19.25 5.06
C GLY A 336 -5.85 -20.03 6.32
N THR A 337 -6.09 -21.31 6.33
CA THR A 337 -5.59 -22.17 7.38
C THR A 337 -4.24 -22.70 6.92
N ASP A 338 -3.22 -22.39 7.68
CA ASP A 338 -2.04 -23.24 7.70
C ASP A 338 -2.47 -24.58 8.32
N GLY A 339 -2.98 -25.45 7.50
CA GLY A 339 -3.31 -26.84 7.82
C GLY A 339 -4.33 -27.08 8.91
#